data_1507340e6ae828dde625a5a1b271bfd4
#
_entry.id   1507340e6ae828dde625a5a1b271bfd4
#
_cell.length_a   1.000
_cell.length_b   1.000
_cell.length_c   1.000
_cell.angle_alpha   90.00
_cell.angle_beta   90.00
_cell.angle_gamma   90.00
#
_symmetry.space_group_name_H-M   'P 1'
#
loop_
_entity.id
_entity.type
_entity.pdbx_description
1 polymer ?
#
loop_
_entity_poly.entity_id
_entity_poly.type
_entity_poly.pdbx_seq_one_letter_code
_entity_poly.pdbx_strand_id
1 'polypeptide(L)'
;MEKLKNKKAMKTIGIILGITALALISINKFRVNFSNSEPLGLYYTTNTRNLEQGDRVVIDHNKFEINGIKKEKVFFKPNDVLKSIRGVEGDVITVKNNEIYVNDENFGKILAVGNIEPYFKEGDKIIVPKDKYILLGRSILSYDSRYLGFFDKKDFKNKAVLLYEINKKEYEIYQENVTKELDVKDKLGEVLKKVYKSRFKKDIMKIEKKAWNFK
;
A
#
# COMPACT_ATOMS: atom_id res chain seq x y z
N MET A 1 -25.45 9.43 -53.18
CA MET A 1 -25.33 8.28 -52.24
C MET A 1 -23.97 8.25 -51.54
N GLU A 2 -22.87 8.54 -52.18
CA GLU A 2 -21.50 8.53 -51.62
C GLU A 2 -21.28 9.53 -50.49
N LYS A 3 -21.76 10.77 -50.60
CA LYS A 3 -21.68 11.80 -49.55
C LYS A 3 -22.38 11.41 -48.22
N LEU A 4 -23.46 10.61 -48.30
CA LEU A 4 -24.19 10.10 -47.14
C LEU A 4 -23.39 8.97 -46.43
N LYS A 5 -22.74 8.09 -47.21
CA LYS A 5 -21.86 7.03 -46.68
C LYS A 5 -20.69 7.61 -45.94
N ASN A 6 -20.04 8.65 -46.50
CA ASN A 6 -18.94 9.36 -45.86
C ASN A 6 -19.34 10.05 -44.55
N LYS A 7 -20.53 10.67 -44.48
CA LYS A 7 -21.02 11.27 -43.22
C LYS A 7 -21.28 10.23 -42.12
N LYS A 8 -21.82 9.05 -42.48
CA LYS A 8 -22.01 7.96 -41.51
C LYS A 8 -20.68 7.40 -41.03
N ALA A 9 -19.74 7.15 -41.94
CA ALA A 9 -18.41 6.70 -41.61
C ALA A 9 -17.67 7.67 -40.67
N MET A 10 -17.71 8.97 -40.96
CA MET A 10 -17.09 10.00 -40.08
C MET A 10 -17.73 10.03 -38.68
N LYS A 11 -19.07 9.90 -38.59
CA LYS A 11 -19.73 9.80 -37.26
C LYS A 11 -19.27 8.58 -36.47
N THR A 12 -19.20 7.42 -37.14
CA THR A 12 -18.76 6.17 -36.51
C THR A 12 -17.30 6.29 -36.02
N ILE A 13 -16.43 6.83 -36.84
CA ILE A 13 -15.02 7.09 -36.45
C ILE A 13 -14.96 8.04 -35.24
N GLY A 14 -15.72 9.12 -35.22
CA GLY A 14 -15.79 10.06 -34.11
C GLY A 14 -16.26 9.39 -32.82
N ILE A 15 -17.25 8.50 -32.87
CA ILE A 15 -17.72 7.73 -31.70
C ILE A 15 -16.65 6.78 -31.21
N ILE A 16 -15.95 6.06 -32.08
CA ILE A 16 -14.88 5.13 -31.73
C ILE A 16 -13.75 5.89 -31.06
N LEU A 17 -13.30 7.02 -31.63
CA LEU A 17 -12.27 7.86 -31.06
C LEU A 17 -12.67 8.41 -29.68
N GLY A 18 -13.92 8.83 -29.52
CA GLY A 18 -14.46 9.29 -28.23
C GLY A 18 -14.45 8.19 -27.16
N ILE A 19 -14.90 6.98 -27.51
CA ILE A 19 -14.89 5.82 -26.60
C ILE A 19 -13.44 5.45 -26.23
N THR A 20 -12.54 5.42 -27.22
CA THR A 20 -11.13 5.12 -26.99
C THR A 20 -10.47 6.15 -26.08
N ALA A 21 -10.73 7.43 -26.30
CA ALA A 21 -10.21 8.50 -25.44
C ALA A 21 -10.73 8.37 -23.99
N LEU A 22 -12.02 8.11 -23.81
CA LEU A 22 -12.62 7.86 -22.50
C LEU A 22 -12.01 6.63 -21.82
N ALA A 23 -11.78 5.55 -22.54
CA ALA A 23 -11.15 4.35 -22.03
C ALA A 23 -9.70 4.62 -21.58
N LEU A 24 -8.93 5.36 -22.36
CA LEU A 24 -7.54 5.72 -22.02
C LEU A 24 -7.48 6.63 -20.79
N ILE A 25 -8.39 7.59 -20.64
CA ILE A 25 -8.50 8.44 -19.47
C ILE A 25 -8.86 7.62 -18.22
N SER A 26 -9.78 6.67 -18.40
CA SER A 26 -10.27 5.84 -17.29
C SER A 26 -9.21 4.84 -16.80
N ILE A 27 -8.40 4.28 -17.69
CA ILE A 27 -7.38 3.28 -17.33
C ILE A 27 -6.37 3.82 -16.31
N ASN A 28 -6.05 5.11 -16.37
CA ASN A 28 -5.15 5.79 -15.45
C ASN A 28 -5.70 5.88 -14.01
N LYS A 29 -6.98 5.60 -13.81
CA LYS A 29 -7.62 5.58 -12.49
C LYS A 29 -7.59 4.21 -11.83
N PHE A 30 -7.18 3.17 -12.55
CA PHE A 30 -7.08 1.83 -11.99
C PHE A 30 -5.67 1.56 -11.48
N ARG A 31 -5.58 0.86 -10.37
CA ARG A 31 -4.33 0.40 -9.75
C ARG A 31 -4.48 -1.05 -9.33
N VAL A 32 -3.41 -1.81 -9.49
CA VAL A 32 -3.35 -3.17 -8.98
C VAL A 32 -2.37 -3.19 -7.82
N ASN A 33 -2.83 -3.66 -6.66
CA ASN A 33 -1.97 -3.86 -5.52
C ASN A 33 -1.49 -5.30 -5.47
N PHE A 34 -0.17 -5.47 -5.41
CA PHE A 34 0.52 -6.75 -5.25
C PHE A 34 1.22 -6.86 -3.89
N SER A 35 1.12 -5.84 -3.04
CA SER A 35 1.78 -5.83 -1.74
C SER A 35 0.88 -6.41 -0.65
N ASN A 36 1.46 -7.17 0.28
CA ASN A 36 0.71 -7.79 1.38
C ASN A 36 0.32 -6.81 2.50
N SER A 37 0.65 -5.53 2.39
CA SER A 37 0.27 -4.53 3.40
C SER A 37 -1.18 -4.09 3.30
N GLU A 38 -1.79 -4.27 2.13
CA GLU A 38 -3.21 -4.02 1.86
C GLU A 38 -3.77 -5.18 1.03
N PRO A 39 -5.11 -5.34 0.93
CA PRO A 39 -5.72 -6.38 0.11
C PRO A 39 -5.13 -6.43 -1.30
N LEU A 40 -4.71 -7.62 -1.74
CA LEU A 40 -4.28 -7.83 -3.11
C LEU A 40 -5.47 -7.66 -4.05
N GLY A 41 -5.34 -6.84 -5.08
CA GLY A 41 -6.51 -6.66 -5.96
C GLY A 41 -6.48 -5.43 -6.82
N LEU A 42 -7.64 -5.22 -7.44
CA LEU A 42 -7.91 -4.08 -8.32
C LEU A 42 -8.56 -2.95 -7.54
N TYR A 43 -8.02 -1.77 -7.69
CA TYR A 43 -8.49 -0.54 -7.06
C TYR A 43 -8.85 0.52 -8.09
N TYR A 44 -9.85 1.33 -7.78
CA TYR A 44 -10.19 2.56 -8.48
C TYR A 44 -9.74 3.76 -7.65
N THR A 45 -9.05 4.72 -8.27
CA THR A 45 -8.54 5.90 -7.58
C THR A 45 -9.43 7.12 -7.82
N THR A 46 -9.67 7.86 -6.73
CA THR A 46 -10.45 9.08 -6.70
C THR A 46 -9.65 10.24 -6.09
N ASN A 47 -10.25 11.41 -5.96
CA ASN A 47 -9.61 12.54 -5.28
C ASN A 47 -9.53 12.31 -3.75
N THR A 48 -8.71 13.12 -3.07
CA THR A 48 -8.46 13.06 -1.63
C THR A 48 -9.32 14.07 -0.82
N ARG A 49 -10.51 14.43 -1.30
CA ARG A 49 -11.28 15.53 -0.65
C ARG A 49 -11.80 15.16 0.72
N ASN A 50 -12.43 14.07 0.90
CA ASN A 50 -13.03 13.66 2.17
C ASN A 50 -12.35 12.36 2.59
N LEU A 51 -11.30 12.48 3.39
CA LEU A 51 -10.54 11.34 3.91
C LEU A 51 -10.97 11.06 5.34
N GLU A 52 -11.33 9.81 5.58
CA GLU A 52 -11.82 9.31 6.87
C GLU A 52 -11.02 8.09 7.29
N GLN A 53 -11.14 7.73 8.56
CA GLN A 53 -10.60 6.47 9.06
C GLN A 53 -11.18 5.28 8.26
N GLY A 54 -10.33 4.34 7.87
CA GLY A 54 -10.69 3.20 7.03
C GLY A 54 -10.46 3.44 5.53
N ASP A 55 -10.32 4.68 5.08
CA ASP A 55 -9.98 4.99 3.70
C ASP A 55 -8.58 4.48 3.34
N ARG A 56 -8.42 4.08 2.09
CA ARG A 56 -7.10 3.75 1.54
C ARG A 56 -6.58 4.90 0.71
N VAL A 57 -5.30 5.21 0.88
CA VAL A 57 -4.63 6.28 0.16
C VAL A 57 -3.44 5.76 -0.61
N VAL A 58 -3.22 6.36 -1.78
CA VAL A 58 -2.06 6.14 -2.62
C VAL A 58 -1.03 7.21 -2.30
N ILE A 59 0.18 6.81 -1.97
CA ILE A 59 1.28 7.68 -1.56
C ILE A 59 2.45 7.47 -2.52
N ASP A 60 3.19 8.54 -2.81
CA ASP A 60 4.42 8.45 -3.57
C ASP A 60 5.46 7.61 -2.84
N HIS A 61 6.02 6.63 -3.51
CA HIS A 61 7.07 5.78 -2.94
C HIS A 61 8.26 6.59 -2.42
N ASN A 62 8.55 7.73 -3.02
CA ASN A 62 9.65 8.60 -2.59
C ASN A 62 9.43 9.18 -1.19
N LYS A 63 8.20 9.23 -0.69
CA LYS A 63 7.87 9.62 0.69
C LYS A 63 8.23 8.56 1.71
N PHE A 64 8.49 7.34 1.27
CA PHE A 64 8.93 6.21 2.08
C PHE A 64 10.45 6.05 2.06
N GLU A 65 11.21 7.09 1.72
CA GLU A 65 12.66 7.04 1.83
C GLU A 65 13.08 6.95 3.30
N ILE A 66 13.70 5.83 3.61
CA ILE A 66 14.32 5.61 4.91
C ILE A 66 15.68 6.29 4.86
N ASN A 67 15.97 7.18 5.81
CA ASN A 67 17.29 7.73 5.99
C ASN A 67 18.31 6.58 6.14
N GLY A 68 19.16 6.38 5.12
CA GLY A 68 20.26 5.40 5.14
C GLY A 68 20.02 4.10 4.38
N ILE A 69 18.82 3.76 3.94
CA ILE A 69 18.61 2.60 3.06
C ILE A 69 18.73 3.07 1.61
N LYS A 70 19.88 2.75 0.98
CA LYS A 70 20.04 2.93 -0.47
C LYS A 70 18.94 2.17 -1.20
N LYS A 71 18.20 2.88 -2.07
CA LYS A 71 17.26 2.27 -3.02
C LYS A 71 17.99 1.18 -3.78
N GLU A 72 17.76 -0.09 -3.45
CA GLU A 72 18.09 -1.15 -4.39
C GLU A 72 17.29 -0.84 -5.67
N LYS A 73 18.00 -0.81 -6.81
CA LYS A 73 17.38 -0.60 -8.12
C LYS A 73 16.45 -1.76 -8.42
N VAL A 74 15.21 -1.65 -7.98
CA VAL A 74 14.15 -2.58 -8.34
C VAL A 74 13.64 -2.13 -9.71
N PHE A 75 13.76 -2.99 -10.71
CA PHE A 75 13.41 -2.72 -12.13
C PHE A 75 11.93 -2.35 -12.32
N PHE A 76 11.06 -2.77 -11.43
CA PHE A 76 9.67 -2.34 -11.31
C PHE A 76 9.50 -1.66 -9.95
N LYS A 77 9.69 -0.35 -9.93
CA LYS A 77 9.26 0.45 -8.78
C LYS A 77 7.76 0.66 -8.92
N PRO A 78 6.94 0.14 -8.03
CA PRO A 78 5.65 0.78 -7.85
C PRO A 78 5.95 2.21 -7.40
N ASN A 79 5.71 3.19 -8.27
CA ASN A 79 5.87 4.60 -7.88
C ASN A 79 4.88 4.97 -6.77
N ASP A 80 3.96 4.09 -6.44
CA ASP A 80 2.85 4.30 -5.55
C ASP A 80 2.78 3.19 -4.48
N VAL A 81 2.56 3.58 -3.24
CA VAL A 81 2.33 2.68 -2.10
C VAL A 81 0.90 2.89 -1.63
N LEU A 82 0.20 1.78 -1.38
CA LEU A 82 -1.17 1.78 -0.85
C LEU A 82 -1.16 1.54 0.65
N LYS A 83 -1.86 2.38 1.42
CA LYS A 83 -2.02 2.25 2.87
C LYS A 83 -3.41 2.68 3.32
N SER A 84 -3.88 2.09 4.42
CA SER A 84 -5.13 2.50 5.07
C SER A 84 -4.90 3.58 6.10
N ILE A 85 -5.79 4.58 6.12
CA ILE A 85 -5.89 5.56 7.21
C ILE A 85 -6.49 4.84 8.41
N ARG A 86 -5.77 4.81 9.51
CA ARG A 86 -6.19 4.17 10.76
C ARG A 86 -6.36 5.15 11.90
N GLY A 87 -5.80 6.35 11.76
CA GLY A 87 -6.01 7.44 12.70
C GLY A 87 -6.05 8.78 11.99
N VAL A 88 -6.89 9.66 12.52
CA VAL A 88 -7.09 11.05 12.08
C VAL A 88 -6.94 12.00 13.25
N GLU A 89 -6.98 13.32 13.00
CA GLU A 89 -6.91 14.34 14.03
C GLU A 89 -7.78 14.01 15.25
N GLY A 90 -7.19 14.09 16.44
CA GLY A 90 -7.86 13.84 17.73
C GLY A 90 -7.84 12.37 18.18
N ASP A 91 -7.54 11.41 17.31
CA ASP A 91 -7.40 10.01 17.71
C ASP A 91 -6.21 9.82 18.64
N VAL A 92 -6.28 8.83 19.53
CA VAL A 92 -5.25 8.54 20.50
C VAL A 92 -4.43 7.33 20.07
N ILE A 93 -3.14 7.52 19.89
CA ILE A 93 -2.18 6.44 19.65
C ILE A 93 -1.59 6.03 20.99
N THR A 94 -1.60 4.72 21.26
CA THR A 94 -0.96 4.14 22.43
C THR A 94 -0.05 3.00 22.00
N VAL A 95 1.14 2.89 22.60
CA VAL A 95 2.03 1.75 22.43
C VAL A 95 2.20 1.03 23.77
N LYS A 96 1.81 -0.23 23.79
CA LYS A 96 1.98 -1.10 24.97
C LYS A 96 2.30 -2.53 24.52
N ASN A 97 3.23 -3.18 25.20
CA ASN A 97 3.74 -4.52 24.86
C ASN A 97 4.28 -4.61 23.42
N ASN A 98 4.91 -3.55 22.93
CA ASN A 98 5.36 -3.38 21.54
C ASN A 98 4.23 -3.50 20.51
N GLU A 99 3.01 -3.21 20.88
CA GLU A 99 1.85 -3.17 19.98
C GLU A 99 1.31 -1.74 19.88
N ILE A 100 0.92 -1.34 18.66
CA ILE A 100 0.33 -0.03 18.40
C ILE A 100 -1.19 -0.12 18.41
N TYR A 101 -1.79 0.81 19.13
CA TYR A 101 -3.23 0.97 19.25
C TYR A 101 -3.63 2.36 18.74
N VAL A 102 -4.78 2.43 18.11
CA VAL A 102 -5.45 3.70 17.78
C VAL A 102 -6.87 3.63 18.37
N ASN A 103 -7.20 4.52 19.31
CA ASN A 103 -8.47 4.51 20.05
C ASN A 103 -8.80 3.12 20.62
N ASP A 104 -7.81 2.48 21.26
CA ASP A 104 -7.91 1.13 21.83
C ASP A 104 -8.05 -0.04 20.82
N GLU A 105 -8.18 0.23 19.52
CA GLU A 105 -8.10 -0.80 18.48
C GLU A 105 -6.64 -1.21 18.25
N ASN A 106 -6.34 -2.50 18.36
CA ASN A 106 -4.99 -3.07 18.18
C ASN A 106 -4.66 -3.24 16.69
N PHE A 107 -3.59 -2.61 16.24
CA PHE A 107 -3.06 -2.73 14.88
C PHE A 107 -1.79 -3.57 14.77
N GLY A 108 -1.47 -4.33 15.82
CA GLY A 108 -0.40 -5.32 15.83
C GLY A 108 0.95 -4.78 16.28
N LYS A 109 1.93 -5.66 16.23
CA LYS A 109 3.27 -5.42 16.80
C LYS A 109 4.07 -4.39 16.01
N ILE A 110 4.87 -3.64 16.73
CA ILE A 110 5.95 -2.82 16.20
C ILE A 110 7.22 -3.67 16.29
N LEU A 111 7.81 -4.00 15.16
CA LEU A 111 8.96 -4.88 15.07
C LEU A 111 10.24 -4.06 14.85
N ALA A 112 11.31 -4.40 15.56
CA ALA A 112 12.64 -3.89 15.22
C ALA A 112 13.09 -4.55 13.90
N VAL A 113 13.34 -3.77 12.85
CA VAL A 113 13.75 -4.26 11.54
C VAL A 113 15.14 -3.73 11.19
N GLY A 114 16.15 -4.54 11.42
CA GLY A 114 17.54 -4.14 11.16
C GLY A 114 17.93 -2.90 11.98
N ASN A 115 18.38 -1.85 11.31
CA ASN A 115 18.75 -0.57 11.91
C ASN A 115 17.62 0.47 11.86
N ILE A 116 16.39 0.05 11.54
CA ILE A 116 15.24 0.96 11.47
C ILE A 116 14.61 1.01 12.85
N GLU A 117 14.70 2.15 13.49
CA GLU A 117 14.02 2.39 14.76
C GLU A 117 12.55 2.74 14.50
N PRO A 118 11.62 2.19 15.30
CA PRO A 118 10.25 2.63 15.31
C PRO A 118 10.12 4.11 15.66
N TYR A 119 9.18 4.78 15.00
CA TYR A 119 8.81 6.16 15.35
C TYR A 119 8.09 6.21 16.70
N PHE A 120 7.10 5.33 16.87
CA PHE A 120 6.38 5.20 18.15
C PHE A 120 7.09 4.17 19.04
N LYS A 121 7.22 4.49 20.33
CA LYS A 121 7.99 3.70 21.31
C LYS A 121 7.08 3.19 22.42
N GLU A 122 7.53 2.16 23.10
CA GLU A 122 6.85 1.60 24.26
C GLU A 122 6.53 2.70 25.30
N GLY A 123 5.27 2.74 25.74
CA GLY A 123 4.76 3.72 26.68
C GLY A 123 4.22 5.02 26.05
N ASP A 124 4.37 5.20 24.73
CA ASP A 124 3.81 6.38 24.06
C ASP A 124 2.28 6.42 24.20
N LYS A 125 1.77 7.62 24.50
CA LYS A 125 0.37 8.00 24.40
C LYS A 125 0.27 9.37 23.76
N ILE A 126 -0.06 9.40 22.47
CA ILE A 126 0.01 10.60 21.63
C ILE A 126 -1.33 10.84 20.96
N ILE A 127 -1.82 12.07 21.01
CA ILE A 127 -3.00 12.49 20.25
C ILE A 127 -2.54 12.85 18.83
N VAL A 128 -3.23 12.33 17.81
CA VAL A 128 -2.96 12.66 16.42
C VAL A 128 -3.15 14.17 16.22
N PRO A 129 -2.10 14.90 15.80
CA PRO A 129 -2.18 16.34 15.64
C PRO A 129 -3.14 16.75 14.53
N LYS A 130 -3.51 18.04 14.54
CA LYS A 130 -4.33 18.63 13.49
C LYS A 130 -3.73 18.39 12.10
N ASP A 131 -4.60 18.06 11.15
CA ASP A 131 -4.24 17.79 9.73
C ASP A 131 -3.25 16.64 9.53
N LYS A 132 -3.05 15.78 10.56
CA LYS A 132 -2.19 14.60 10.47
C LYS A 132 -2.99 13.31 10.37
N TYR A 133 -2.36 12.31 9.78
CA TYR A 133 -2.93 11.00 9.54
C TYR A 133 -1.96 9.90 10.01
N ILE A 134 -2.53 8.83 10.52
CA ILE A 134 -1.82 7.59 10.82
C ILE A 134 -2.20 6.55 9.78
N LEU A 135 -1.20 6.01 9.13
CA LEU A 135 -1.33 4.99 8.10
C LEU A 135 -0.76 3.68 8.61
N LEU A 136 -1.60 2.66 8.69
CA LEU A 136 -1.18 1.32 9.09
C LEU A 136 -1.67 0.31 8.07
N GLY A 137 -0.76 -0.51 7.56
CA GLY A 137 -1.09 -1.63 6.71
C GLY A 137 -1.61 -2.82 7.51
N ARG A 138 -2.31 -3.73 6.85
CA ARG A 138 -2.84 -4.98 7.45
C ARG A 138 -1.74 -5.92 7.94
N SER A 139 -0.59 -5.93 7.27
CA SER A 139 0.53 -6.79 7.65
C SER A 139 1.33 -6.18 8.80
N ILE A 140 1.71 -7.00 9.76
CA ILE A 140 2.64 -6.60 10.82
C ILE A 140 4.05 -6.30 10.28
N LEU A 141 4.37 -6.81 9.08
CA LEU A 141 5.60 -6.49 8.34
C LEU A 141 5.46 -5.23 7.49
N SER A 142 4.36 -4.48 7.63
CA SER A 142 4.13 -3.27 6.86
C SER A 142 5.08 -2.16 7.31
N TYR A 143 5.77 -1.56 6.34
CA TYR A 143 6.51 -0.34 6.58
C TYR A 143 5.55 0.85 6.42
N ASP A 144 5.18 1.47 7.52
CA ASP A 144 4.12 2.48 7.61
C ASP A 144 4.35 3.44 8.79
N SER A 145 3.30 4.03 9.35
CA SER A 145 3.39 4.98 10.47
C SER A 145 4.11 4.44 11.70
N ARG A 146 4.20 3.12 11.88
CA ARG A 146 5.00 2.52 12.96
C ARG A 146 6.44 3.03 12.94
N TYR A 147 6.96 3.33 11.75
CA TYR A 147 8.35 3.75 11.50
C TYR A 147 8.46 5.17 10.96
N LEU A 148 7.44 5.65 10.24
CA LEU A 148 7.44 6.94 9.54
C LEU A 148 6.72 8.05 10.32
N GLY A 149 5.93 7.69 11.35
CA GLY A 149 5.15 8.64 12.11
C GLY A 149 3.93 9.16 11.35
N PHE A 150 3.69 10.46 11.44
CA PHE A 150 2.52 11.12 10.88
C PHE A 150 2.69 11.48 9.41
N PHE A 151 1.58 11.41 8.68
CA PHE A 151 1.49 11.85 7.28
C PHE A 151 0.65 13.11 7.15
N ASP A 152 0.93 13.92 6.14
CA ASP A 152 0.13 15.07 5.73
C ASP A 152 -0.77 14.70 4.55
N LYS A 153 -1.91 15.39 4.44
CA LYS A 153 -2.81 15.22 3.29
C LYS A 153 -2.11 15.45 1.93
N LYS A 154 -1.14 16.35 1.88
CA LYS A 154 -0.33 16.63 0.68
C LYS A 154 0.53 15.45 0.22
N ASP A 155 0.77 14.46 1.10
CA ASP A 155 1.53 13.27 0.78
C ASP A 155 0.70 12.24 -0.01
N PHE A 156 -0.62 12.43 -0.06
CA PHE A 156 -1.57 11.53 -0.70
C PHE A 156 -1.85 11.96 -2.14
N LYS A 157 -1.56 11.08 -3.08
CA LYS A 157 -1.90 11.30 -4.50
C LYS A 157 -3.38 11.11 -4.77
N ASN A 158 -3.96 10.05 -4.23
CA ASN A 158 -5.35 9.64 -4.47
C ASN A 158 -5.90 8.89 -3.25
N LYS A 159 -7.22 8.88 -3.12
CA LYS A 159 -7.98 7.86 -2.38
C LYS A 159 -8.18 6.66 -3.29
N ALA A 160 -8.10 5.45 -2.74
CA ALA A 160 -8.26 4.19 -3.48
C ALA A 160 -9.42 3.38 -2.93
N VAL A 161 -10.30 2.92 -3.80
CA VAL A 161 -11.45 2.08 -3.49
C VAL A 161 -11.18 0.69 -4.04
N LEU A 162 -11.25 -0.34 -3.20
CA LEU A 162 -11.11 -1.73 -3.61
C LEU A 162 -12.32 -2.14 -4.44
N LEU A 163 -12.09 -2.56 -5.68
CA LEU A 163 -13.13 -3.09 -6.57
C LEU A 163 -13.19 -4.61 -6.53
N TYR A 164 -12.02 -5.25 -6.48
CA TYR A 164 -11.91 -6.70 -6.49
C TYR A 164 -10.69 -7.14 -5.69
N GLU A 165 -10.89 -8.05 -4.73
CA GLU A 165 -9.83 -8.64 -3.91
C GLU A 165 -9.43 -10.01 -4.47
N ILE A 166 -8.14 -10.21 -4.70
CA ILE A 166 -7.56 -11.44 -5.21
C ILE A 166 -7.04 -12.27 -4.02
N ASN A 167 -7.35 -13.57 -3.99
CA ASN A 167 -6.80 -14.52 -3.02
C ASN A 167 -6.98 -14.10 -1.54
N LYS A 168 -8.15 -13.56 -1.20
CA LYS A 168 -8.47 -13.12 0.18
C LYS A 168 -8.16 -14.20 1.21
N LYS A 169 -8.60 -15.44 0.97
CA LYS A 169 -8.42 -16.57 1.89
C LYS A 169 -6.95 -16.92 2.10
N GLU A 170 -6.14 -16.94 1.02
CA GLU A 170 -4.71 -17.21 1.11
C GLU A 170 -3.98 -16.11 1.87
N TYR A 171 -4.41 -14.87 1.72
CA TYR A 171 -3.86 -13.74 2.45
C TYR A 171 -4.14 -13.85 3.95
N GLU A 172 -5.36 -14.21 4.35
CA GLU A 172 -5.75 -14.39 5.74
C GLU A 172 -4.94 -15.50 6.41
N ILE A 173 -4.79 -16.65 5.75
CA ILE A 173 -3.96 -17.77 6.22
C ILE A 173 -2.49 -17.31 6.36
N TYR A 174 -1.99 -16.54 5.41
CA TYR A 174 -0.63 -16.01 5.47
C TYR A 174 -0.41 -15.11 6.69
N GLN A 175 -1.32 -14.18 6.95
CA GLN A 175 -1.23 -13.27 8.10
C GLN A 175 -1.28 -14.05 9.42
N GLU A 176 -2.18 -15.03 9.53
CA GLU A 176 -2.28 -15.87 10.71
C GLU A 176 -0.99 -16.67 10.98
N ASN A 177 -0.40 -17.25 9.94
CA ASN A 177 0.85 -18.01 10.07
C ASN A 177 2.03 -17.09 10.46
N VAL A 178 2.15 -15.92 9.83
CA VAL A 178 3.18 -14.94 10.17
C VAL A 178 3.04 -14.48 11.62
N THR A 179 1.82 -14.22 12.07
CA THR A 179 1.56 -13.79 13.44
C THR A 179 1.92 -14.90 14.44
N LYS A 180 1.54 -16.15 14.17
CA LYS A 180 1.89 -17.31 15.01
C LYS A 180 3.40 -17.52 15.09
N GLU A 181 4.12 -17.43 13.98
CA GLU A 181 5.58 -17.58 13.97
C GLU A 181 6.29 -16.46 14.74
N LEU A 182 5.73 -15.25 14.72
CA LEU A 182 6.29 -14.11 15.44
C LEU A 182 6.03 -14.13 16.95
N ASP A 183 5.01 -14.86 17.41
CA ASP A 183 4.73 -15.05 18.84
C ASP A 183 5.69 -16.03 19.53
N VAL A 184 6.44 -16.82 18.76
CA VAL A 184 7.50 -17.70 19.29
C VAL A 184 8.76 -16.86 19.57
N LYS A 185 8.95 -16.47 20.83
CA LYS A 185 9.91 -15.47 21.33
C LYS A 185 11.37 -15.62 20.89
N ASP A 186 11.84 -16.84 20.63
CA ASP A 186 13.29 -17.10 20.46
C ASP A 186 13.79 -17.12 19.01
N LYS A 187 12.90 -16.95 18.01
CA LYS A 187 13.26 -17.04 16.58
C LYS A 187 12.92 -15.80 15.76
N LEU A 188 12.45 -14.75 16.38
CA LEU A 188 11.93 -13.56 15.70
C LEU A 188 12.93 -12.97 14.68
N GLY A 189 14.18 -12.81 15.09
CA GLY A 189 15.24 -12.27 14.22
C GLY A 189 15.62 -13.19 13.04
N GLU A 190 15.56 -14.52 13.23
CA GLU A 190 15.86 -15.49 12.18
C GLU A 190 14.69 -15.67 11.20
N VAL A 191 13.46 -15.66 11.72
CA VAL A 191 12.24 -15.74 10.91
C VAL A 191 12.10 -14.51 10.03
N LEU A 192 12.30 -13.33 10.60
CA LEU A 192 12.31 -12.08 9.83
C LEU A 192 13.42 -12.08 8.77
N LYS A 193 14.63 -12.54 9.09
CA LYS A 193 15.70 -12.73 8.10
C LYS A 193 15.35 -13.74 7.03
N LYS A 194 14.72 -14.88 7.37
CA LYS A 194 14.30 -15.91 6.41
C LYS A 194 13.15 -15.45 5.52
N VAL A 195 12.11 -14.86 6.10
CA VAL A 195 10.94 -14.36 5.35
C VAL A 195 11.34 -13.22 4.42
N TYR A 196 12.13 -12.27 4.91
CA TYR A 196 12.65 -11.17 4.09
C TYR A 196 13.61 -11.68 2.99
N LYS A 197 14.52 -12.60 3.32
CA LYS A 197 15.50 -13.14 2.36
C LYS A 197 14.89 -14.10 1.33
N SER A 198 13.92 -14.96 1.73
CA SER A 198 13.37 -15.97 0.84
C SER A 198 12.26 -15.43 -0.07
N ARG A 199 11.42 -14.52 0.40
CA ARG A 199 10.26 -14.05 -0.33
C ARG A 199 10.56 -12.84 -1.20
N PHE A 200 11.19 -11.82 -0.64
CA PHE A 200 11.62 -10.66 -1.42
C PHE A 200 12.61 -11.04 -2.51
N LYS A 201 13.56 -11.93 -2.21
CA LYS A 201 14.55 -12.39 -3.18
C LYS A 201 13.96 -13.35 -4.23
N LYS A 202 13.02 -14.24 -3.85
CA LYS A 202 12.34 -15.16 -4.80
C LYS A 202 11.32 -14.44 -5.68
N ASP A 203 10.56 -13.50 -5.13
CA ASP A 203 9.54 -12.80 -5.90
C ASP A 203 10.19 -11.77 -6.84
N ILE A 204 11.22 -11.07 -6.39
CA ILE A 204 12.05 -10.21 -7.26
C ILE A 204 12.74 -11.04 -8.34
N MET A 205 13.37 -12.17 -8.02
CA MET A 205 14.00 -13.03 -9.03
C MET A 205 13.01 -13.67 -10.01
N LYS A 206 11.78 -13.96 -9.58
CA LYS A 206 10.70 -14.45 -10.47
C LYS A 206 10.21 -13.35 -11.42
N ILE A 207 10.11 -12.13 -10.92
CA ILE A 207 9.72 -10.95 -11.72
C ILE A 207 10.84 -10.60 -12.71
N GLU A 208 12.10 -10.60 -12.27
CA GLU A 208 13.27 -10.38 -13.12
C GLU A 208 13.40 -11.44 -14.21
N LYS A 209 13.24 -12.74 -13.90
CA LYS A 209 13.22 -13.81 -14.90
C LYS A 209 12.08 -13.69 -15.91
N LYS A 210 10.87 -13.28 -15.48
CA LYS A 210 9.77 -13.02 -16.41
C LYS A 210 10.03 -11.82 -17.31
N ALA A 211 10.59 -10.73 -16.76
CA ALA A 211 10.91 -9.54 -17.55
C ALA A 211 12.03 -9.79 -18.58
N TRP A 212 12.98 -10.67 -18.27
CA TRP A 212 14.08 -11.04 -19.20
C TRP A 212 13.63 -11.92 -20.36
N ASN A 213 12.59 -12.74 -20.17
CA ASN A 213 12.03 -13.61 -21.22
C ASN A 213 11.03 -12.90 -22.17
N PHE A 214 10.82 -11.59 -22.01
CA PHE A 214 10.01 -10.76 -22.91
C PHE A 214 10.86 -9.88 -23.86
N LYS A 215 12.15 -10.15 -23.98
CA LYS A 215 13.02 -9.65 -25.05
C LYS A 215 13.37 -10.82 -25.96
#